data_b178fef1d69a26100a4f4953d33dcd47
#
_entry.id   b178fef1d69a26100a4f4953d33dcd47
#
_cell.length_a   1.000
_cell.length_b   1.000
_cell.length_c   1.000
_cell.angle_alpha   90.00
_cell.angle_beta   90.00
_cell.angle_gamma   90.00
#
_symmetry.space_group_name_H-M   'P 1'
#
loop_
_entity.id
_entity.type
_entity.pdbx_description
1 polymer ?
#
loop_
_entity_poly.entity_id
_entity_poly.type
_entity_poly.pdbx_seq_one_letter_code
_entity_poly.pdbx_strand_id
1 'polypeptide(L)'
;MQDYISEHLSEEITPADLAKVSSFSPWYARRLFIEHLGMTPAVYIRRLKLSKSALRLRDENVSVLDVATEMGFGSVDGYQRAFRREFGCNPKEYSTSPVPIWLFTPSLIIERERNDDNMSEIRNVFIQVIEKPARKVIIKRGIKATEYWSYCKEVGCDVWGLLTSIKSLSGEPVCLWLPEHLRKPITNEYVQGVEVEPDYDGTIPEGFEVIDLPASTYLLFRGEPFAEENYVSAITEIWDAEKKYDPAFIGYAWDDKNPRIQLEPRGERGYIELVPVKKI
;
A
#
# COMPACT_ATOMS: atom_id res chain seq x y z
N MET A 1 16.08 1.50 -12.27
CA MET A 1 15.21 2.29 -13.19
C MET A 1 13.90 2.72 -12.51
N GLN A 2 13.19 1.86 -11.79
CA GLN A 2 11.95 2.24 -11.10
C GLN A 2 12.18 3.31 -10.03
N ASP A 3 13.22 3.15 -9.20
CA ASP A 3 13.61 4.10 -8.16
C ASP A 3 13.93 5.46 -8.76
N TYR A 4 14.76 5.49 -9.80
CA TYR A 4 15.07 6.70 -10.54
C TYR A 4 13.82 7.42 -11.07
N ILE A 5 12.87 6.66 -11.65
CA ILE A 5 11.61 7.22 -12.12
C ILE A 5 10.81 7.83 -10.95
N SER A 6 10.77 7.16 -9.81
CA SER A 6 10.03 7.62 -8.63
C SER A 6 10.61 8.91 -8.04
N GLU A 7 11.94 9.03 -8.03
CA GLU A 7 12.67 10.20 -7.52
C GLU A 7 12.60 11.42 -8.46
N HIS A 8 12.55 11.19 -9.80
CA HIS A 8 12.57 12.24 -10.80
C HIS A 8 11.23 12.46 -11.51
N LEU A 9 10.12 12.05 -10.88
CA LEU A 9 8.82 12.01 -11.53
C LEU A 9 8.31 13.39 -11.99
N SER A 10 8.71 14.48 -11.35
CA SER A 10 8.39 15.86 -11.73
C SER A 10 9.18 16.35 -12.94
N GLU A 11 10.25 15.66 -13.31
CA GLU A 11 11.14 16.03 -14.40
C GLU A 11 10.77 15.34 -15.71
N GLU A 12 11.45 15.74 -16.80
CA GLU A 12 11.38 15.01 -18.07
C GLU A 12 12.38 13.85 -18.03
N ILE A 13 11.86 12.63 -17.98
CA ILE A 13 12.68 11.41 -17.95
C ILE A 13 12.80 10.87 -19.38
N THR A 14 14.02 10.87 -19.92
CA THR A 14 14.30 10.40 -21.27
C THR A 14 14.75 8.93 -21.31
N PRO A 15 14.65 8.24 -22.45
CA PRO A 15 15.24 6.91 -22.62
C PRO A 15 16.76 6.87 -22.34
N ALA A 16 17.47 7.97 -22.57
CA ALA A 16 18.90 8.09 -22.31
C ALA A 16 19.20 8.08 -20.80
N ASP A 17 18.35 8.73 -19.98
CA ASP A 17 18.49 8.74 -18.53
C ASP A 17 18.33 7.32 -17.96
N LEU A 18 17.31 6.60 -18.42
CA LEU A 18 17.08 5.22 -18.00
C LEU A 18 18.21 4.27 -18.44
N ALA A 19 18.77 4.49 -19.62
CA ALA A 19 19.93 3.77 -20.10
C ALA A 19 21.15 4.01 -19.22
N LYS A 20 21.41 5.28 -18.85
CA LYS A 20 22.52 5.66 -17.98
C LYS A 20 22.39 5.01 -16.60
N VAL A 21 21.22 5.06 -15.97
CA VAL A 21 20.97 4.49 -14.64
C VAL A 21 21.09 2.97 -14.64
N SER A 22 20.65 2.32 -15.72
CA SER A 22 20.71 0.85 -15.83
C SER A 22 22.05 0.32 -16.35
N SER A 23 22.95 1.18 -16.80
CA SER A 23 24.21 0.83 -17.49
C SER A 23 24.00 0.00 -18.77
N PHE A 24 22.82 0.13 -19.41
CA PHE A 24 22.47 -0.55 -20.65
C PHE A 24 22.24 0.44 -21.79
N SER A 25 22.19 -0.07 -23.02
CA SER A 25 21.74 0.74 -24.15
C SER A 25 20.25 1.12 -24.00
N PRO A 26 19.77 2.26 -24.58
CA PRO A 26 18.36 2.67 -24.48
C PRO A 26 17.39 1.59 -25.00
N TRP A 27 17.76 0.88 -26.04
CA TRP A 27 16.98 -0.21 -26.61
C TRP A 27 16.86 -1.40 -25.64
N TYR A 28 17.98 -1.79 -25.03
CA TYR A 28 18.02 -2.94 -24.10
C TYR A 28 17.33 -2.60 -22.78
N ALA A 29 17.55 -1.40 -22.24
CA ALA A 29 16.84 -0.91 -21.06
C ALA A 29 15.32 -0.93 -21.26
N ARG A 30 14.84 -0.45 -22.43
CA ARG A 30 13.41 -0.51 -22.76
C ARG A 30 12.89 -1.94 -22.88
N ARG A 31 13.66 -2.86 -23.47
CA ARG A 31 13.29 -4.27 -23.60
C ARG A 31 13.15 -4.94 -22.24
N LEU A 32 14.15 -4.79 -21.37
CA LEU A 32 14.11 -5.32 -20.00
C LEU A 32 12.90 -4.78 -19.23
N PHE A 33 12.62 -3.49 -19.35
CA PHE A 33 11.49 -2.87 -18.68
C PHE A 33 10.16 -3.50 -19.11
N ILE A 34 9.98 -3.76 -20.41
CA ILE A 34 8.80 -4.42 -20.94
C ILE A 34 8.73 -5.89 -20.47
N GLU A 35 9.84 -6.59 -20.49
CA GLU A 35 9.93 -8.01 -20.13
C GLU A 35 9.54 -8.23 -18.65
N HIS A 36 10.01 -7.35 -17.75
CA HIS A 36 9.75 -7.48 -16.31
C HIS A 36 8.43 -6.83 -15.85
N LEU A 37 7.99 -5.76 -16.49
CA LEU A 37 6.83 -4.97 -16.04
C LEU A 37 5.63 -5.01 -17.00
N GLY A 38 5.75 -5.71 -18.13
CA GLY A 38 4.68 -5.85 -19.10
C GLY A 38 4.30 -4.57 -19.86
N MET A 39 5.03 -3.45 -19.63
CA MET A 39 4.71 -2.16 -20.23
C MET A 39 5.97 -1.34 -20.56
N THR A 40 5.84 -0.35 -21.44
CA THR A 40 6.97 0.54 -21.76
C THR A 40 7.24 1.55 -20.62
N PRO A 41 8.49 2.05 -20.47
CA PRO A 41 8.81 3.10 -19.51
C PRO A 41 7.88 4.33 -19.62
N ALA A 42 7.58 4.78 -20.81
CA ALA A 42 6.69 5.92 -21.05
C ALA A 42 5.26 5.69 -20.54
N VAL A 43 4.73 4.47 -20.68
CA VAL A 43 3.42 4.09 -20.12
C VAL A 43 3.49 4.06 -18.60
N TYR A 44 4.52 3.46 -18.04
CA TYR A 44 4.76 3.38 -16.60
C TYR A 44 4.83 4.78 -15.96
N ILE A 45 5.71 5.65 -16.48
CA ILE A 45 5.88 7.03 -16.00
C ILE A 45 4.54 7.79 -16.05
N ARG A 46 3.82 7.68 -17.17
CA ARG A 46 2.52 8.36 -17.33
C ARG A 46 1.49 7.87 -16.31
N ARG A 47 1.35 6.55 -16.13
CA ARG A 47 0.42 5.98 -15.15
C ARG A 47 0.77 6.39 -13.72
N LEU A 48 2.06 6.40 -13.39
CA LEU A 48 2.53 6.82 -12.08
C LEU A 48 2.27 8.31 -11.82
N LYS A 49 2.55 9.19 -12.82
CA LYS A 49 2.22 10.62 -12.77
C LYS A 49 0.72 10.84 -12.56
N LEU A 50 -0.14 10.12 -13.29
CA LEU A 50 -1.60 10.23 -13.15
C LEU A 50 -2.06 9.77 -11.77
N SER A 51 -1.53 8.67 -11.25
CA SER A 51 -1.90 8.17 -9.91
C SER A 51 -1.48 9.14 -8.81
N LYS A 52 -0.24 9.67 -8.85
CA LYS A 52 0.20 10.70 -7.91
C LYS A 52 -0.64 12.00 -8.03
N SER A 53 -1.00 12.39 -9.26
CA SER A 53 -1.85 13.56 -9.47
C SER A 53 -3.25 13.39 -8.89
N ALA A 54 -3.81 12.18 -8.98
CA ALA A 54 -5.11 11.86 -8.39
C ALA A 54 -5.09 11.98 -6.85
N LEU A 55 -4.05 11.46 -6.21
CA LEU A 55 -3.88 11.60 -4.75
C LEU A 55 -3.80 13.08 -4.33
N ARG A 56 -3.04 13.89 -5.04
CA ARG A 56 -2.95 15.34 -4.77
C ARG A 56 -4.28 16.04 -4.94
N LEU A 57 -5.02 15.74 -6.02
CA LEU A 57 -6.35 16.31 -6.26
C LEU A 57 -7.38 15.90 -5.19
N ARG A 58 -7.22 14.72 -4.57
CA ARG A 58 -8.05 14.23 -3.47
C ARG A 58 -7.72 14.91 -2.14
N ASP A 59 -6.43 15.06 -1.85
CA ASP A 59 -5.95 15.40 -0.50
C ASP A 59 -5.63 16.88 -0.32
N GLU A 60 -5.32 17.57 -1.41
CA GLU A 60 -4.87 18.97 -1.39
C GLU A 60 -5.90 19.89 -2.08
N ASN A 61 -5.96 21.15 -1.61
CA ASN A 61 -6.75 22.19 -2.30
C ASN A 61 -5.93 22.82 -3.43
N VAL A 62 -5.67 22.04 -4.48
CA VAL A 62 -4.87 22.47 -5.64
C VAL A 62 -5.72 22.52 -6.91
N SER A 63 -5.34 23.38 -7.85
CA SER A 63 -6.03 23.44 -9.14
C SER A 63 -5.58 22.32 -10.09
N VAL A 64 -6.49 21.93 -11.00
CA VAL A 64 -6.18 20.96 -12.07
C VAL A 64 -5.01 21.47 -12.95
N LEU A 65 -4.91 22.79 -13.15
CA LEU A 65 -3.82 23.41 -13.90
C LEU A 65 -2.46 23.22 -13.20
N ASP A 66 -2.42 23.49 -11.89
CA ASP A 66 -1.17 23.39 -11.11
C ASP A 66 -0.66 21.94 -11.13
N VAL A 67 -1.56 20.98 -10.84
CA VAL A 67 -1.20 19.56 -10.84
C VAL A 67 -0.74 19.09 -12.23
N ALA A 68 -1.42 19.51 -13.31
CA ALA A 68 -1.02 19.15 -14.67
C ALA A 68 0.39 19.69 -15.00
N THR A 69 0.68 20.94 -14.60
CA THR A 69 1.97 21.60 -14.83
C THR A 69 3.09 20.92 -14.05
N GLU A 70 2.90 20.67 -12.76
CA GLU A 70 3.89 20.03 -11.90
C GLU A 70 4.19 18.58 -12.30
N MET A 71 3.18 17.87 -12.81
CA MET A 71 3.40 16.52 -13.36
C MET A 71 4.01 16.52 -14.77
N GLY A 72 4.34 17.71 -15.30
CA GLY A 72 5.02 17.87 -16.59
C GLY A 72 4.15 17.52 -17.80
N PHE A 73 2.84 17.73 -17.71
CA PHE A 73 1.96 17.62 -18.89
C PHE A 73 2.05 18.90 -19.75
N GLY A 74 2.26 18.73 -21.04
CA GLY A 74 2.41 19.86 -21.98
C GLY A 74 1.16 20.73 -22.15
N SER A 75 -0.02 20.29 -21.69
CA SER A 75 -1.25 21.09 -21.63
C SER A 75 -2.26 20.46 -20.66
N VAL A 76 -3.11 21.34 -20.10
CA VAL A 76 -4.22 20.91 -19.23
C VAL A 76 -5.20 19.97 -19.95
N ASP A 77 -5.51 20.26 -21.22
CA ASP A 77 -6.38 19.40 -22.04
C ASP A 77 -5.78 18.01 -22.26
N GLY A 78 -4.46 17.96 -22.49
CA GLY A 78 -3.72 16.69 -22.60
C GLY A 78 -3.79 15.88 -21.31
N TYR A 79 -3.59 16.53 -20.17
CA TYR A 79 -3.72 15.94 -18.86
C TYR A 79 -5.14 15.42 -18.61
N GLN A 80 -6.18 16.26 -18.80
CA GLN A 80 -7.58 15.86 -18.60
C GLN A 80 -7.99 14.65 -19.43
N ARG A 81 -7.58 14.61 -20.72
CA ARG A 81 -7.82 13.43 -21.57
C ARG A 81 -7.10 12.18 -21.07
N ALA A 82 -5.85 12.33 -20.61
CA ALA A 82 -5.08 11.21 -20.08
C ALA A 82 -5.70 10.68 -18.77
N PHE A 83 -6.09 11.58 -17.86
CA PHE A 83 -6.73 11.26 -16.59
C PHE A 83 -8.07 10.54 -16.81
N ARG A 84 -8.93 11.08 -17.69
CA ARG A 84 -10.21 10.46 -18.00
C ARG A 84 -10.06 9.08 -18.64
N ARG A 85 -9.06 8.90 -19.49
CA ARG A 85 -8.79 7.60 -20.12
C ARG A 85 -8.29 6.56 -19.10
N GLU A 86 -7.50 6.98 -18.12
CA GLU A 86 -6.94 6.08 -17.09
C GLU A 86 -7.98 5.73 -16.03
N PHE A 87 -8.76 6.72 -15.57
CA PHE A 87 -9.63 6.57 -14.38
C PHE A 87 -11.13 6.64 -14.68
N GLY A 88 -11.53 6.94 -15.91
CA GLY A 88 -12.94 7.00 -16.30
C GLY A 88 -13.69 8.27 -15.88
N CYS A 89 -13.09 9.16 -15.10
CA CYS A 89 -13.69 10.38 -14.57
C CYS A 89 -12.88 11.64 -14.94
N ASN A 90 -13.51 12.83 -14.82
CA ASN A 90 -12.83 14.09 -15.06
C ASN A 90 -12.03 14.51 -13.81
N PRO A 91 -10.77 15.03 -13.92
CA PRO A 91 -9.98 15.40 -12.76
C PRO A 91 -10.62 16.52 -11.92
N LYS A 92 -11.39 17.44 -12.50
CA LYS A 92 -12.09 18.48 -11.76
C LYS A 92 -13.27 17.92 -10.96
N GLU A 93 -14.03 16.99 -11.52
CA GLU A 93 -15.11 16.30 -10.81
C GLU A 93 -14.51 15.46 -9.68
N TYR A 94 -13.44 14.74 -9.97
CA TYR A 94 -12.73 13.94 -8.99
C TYR A 94 -12.18 14.76 -7.80
N SER A 95 -11.61 15.95 -8.05
CA SER A 95 -11.13 16.83 -6.96
C SER A 95 -12.25 17.34 -6.05
N THR A 96 -13.47 17.48 -6.58
CA THR A 96 -14.64 17.97 -5.82
C THR A 96 -15.34 16.85 -5.05
N SER A 97 -15.42 15.67 -5.67
CA SER A 97 -16.08 14.49 -5.12
C SER A 97 -15.28 13.23 -5.49
N PRO A 98 -14.21 12.92 -4.74
CA PRO A 98 -13.38 11.77 -5.01
C PRO A 98 -14.16 10.46 -4.90
N VAL A 99 -14.06 9.62 -5.93
CA VAL A 99 -14.61 8.27 -5.95
C VAL A 99 -13.45 7.25 -5.99
N PRO A 100 -13.68 5.99 -5.55
CA PRO A 100 -12.65 4.96 -5.67
C PRO A 100 -12.23 4.74 -7.14
N ILE A 101 -10.94 4.80 -7.42
CA ILE A 101 -10.33 4.61 -8.74
C ILE A 101 -9.12 3.68 -8.65
N TRP A 102 -8.84 2.97 -9.71
CA TRP A 102 -7.69 2.04 -9.79
C TRP A 102 -6.39 2.83 -10.01
N LEU A 103 -5.72 3.21 -8.93
CA LEU A 103 -4.40 3.83 -9.01
C LEU A 103 -3.36 2.80 -9.45
N PHE A 104 -2.44 3.25 -10.28
CA PHE A 104 -1.26 2.47 -10.60
C PHE A 104 -0.26 2.56 -9.45
N THR A 105 -0.10 1.46 -8.73
CA THR A 105 0.93 1.28 -7.71
C THR A 105 2.04 0.40 -8.30
N PRO A 106 3.29 0.87 -8.31
CA PRO A 106 4.41 0.03 -8.74
C PRO A 106 4.47 -1.21 -7.86
N SER A 107 4.33 -2.38 -8.47
CA SER A 107 4.66 -3.60 -7.75
C SER A 107 6.16 -3.65 -7.56
N LEU A 108 6.63 -3.53 -6.32
CA LEU A 108 7.98 -3.91 -5.94
C LEU A 108 8.04 -5.45 -5.93
N ILE A 109 7.82 -6.06 -7.09
CA ILE A 109 8.06 -7.49 -7.26
C ILE A 109 9.56 -7.65 -7.44
N ILE A 110 10.26 -7.64 -6.32
CA ILE A 110 11.59 -8.22 -6.27
C ILE A 110 11.39 -9.69 -5.89
N GLU A 111 11.09 -10.54 -6.88
CA GLU A 111 11.47 -11.94 -6.80
C GLU A 111 13.02 -11.98 -6.84
N ARG A 112 13.66 -11.66 -5.74
CA ARG A 112 15.06 -12.00 -5.53
C ARG A 112 15.11 -13.35 -4.86
N GLU A 113 15.80 -14.28 -5.52
CA GLU A 113 16.25 -15.52 -4.93
C GLU A 113 16.86 -15.23 -3.55
N ARG A 114 16.45 -16.02 -2.56
CA ARG A 114 16.95 -15.97 -1.19
C ARG A 114 18.45 -16.18 -1.21
N ASN A 115 19.21 -15.15 -1.04
CA ASN A 115 20.57 -15.28 -0.52
C ASN A 115 20.47 -15.28 1.01
N ASP A 116 20.49 -16.49 1.56
CA ASP A 116 20.59 -16.77 3.00
C ASP A 116 22.03 -16.49 3.51
N ASP A 117 22.50 -15.28 3.35
CA ASP A 117 23.72 -14.83 4.01
C ASP A 117 23.40 -13.61 4.86
N ASN A 118 22.85 -13.84 6.05
CA ASN A 118 22.73 -12.79 7.03
C ASN A 118 23.18 -13.28 8.41
N MET A 119 24.36 -12.81 8.80
CA MET A 119 24.72 -12.70 10.21
C MET A 119 23.64 -11.84 10.87
N SER A 120 23.00 -12.36 11.90
CA SER A 120 21.99 -11.67 12.68
C SER A 120 22.61 -10.46 13.39
N GLU A 121 22.49 -9.29 12.77
CA GLU A 121 22.56 -8.05 13.52
C GLU A 121 21.40 -8.04 14.51
N ILE A 122 21.70 -7.76 15.79
CA ILE A 122 20.67 -7.57 16.81
C ILE A 122 19.95 -6.27 16.44
N ARG A 123 18.73 -6.39 15.94
CA ARG A 123 17.87 -5.24 15.62
C ARG A 123 16.86 -5.01 16.74
N ASN A 124 16.60 -3.74 17.01
CA ASN A 124 15.65 -3.37 18.05
C ASN A 124 14.23 -3.40 17.51
N VAL A 125 13.32 -3.95 18.29
CA VAL A 125 11.89 -3.87 18.04
C VAL A 125 11.28 -2.94 19.10
N PHE A 126 10.66 -1.86 18.60
CA PHE A 126 9.95 -0.90 19.45
C PHE A 126 8.52 -1.36 19.65
N ILE A 127 8.10 -1.43 20.94
CA ILE A 127 6.75 -1.87 21.29
C ILE A 127 6.02 -0.74 22.00
N GLN A 128 4.82 -0.41 21.52
CA GLN A 128 4.01 0.67 22.06
C GLN A 128 2.54 0.23 22.20
N VAL A 129 1.91 0.58 23.31
CA VAL A 129 0.45 0.45 23.47
C VAL A 129 -0.22 1.61 22.72
N ILE A 130 -1.14 1.32 21.83
CA ILE A 130 -1.94 2.33 21.12
C ILE A 130 -3.42 2.01 21.23
N GLU A 131 -4.25 3.04 21.20
CA GLU A 131 -5.70 2.92 21.15
C GLU A 131 -6.18 3.33 19.75
N LYS A 132 -7.01 2.50 19.14
CA LYS A 132 -7.70 2.84 17.89
C LYS A 132 -9.18 3.07 18.19
N PRO A 133 -9.76 4.17 17.71
CA PRO A 133 -11.20 4.44 17.85
C PRO A 133 -12.04 3.41 17.10
N ALA A 134 -13.35 3.43 17.38
CA ALA A 134 -14.31 2.73 16.53
C ALA A 134 -14.22 3.25 15.11
N ARG A 135 -14.27 2.33 14.13
CA ARG A 135 -14.06 2.64 12.70
C ARG A 135 -14.71 1.62 11.80
N LYS A 136 -14.92 1.99 10.56
CA LYS A 136 -15.25 1.05 9.50
C LYS A 136 -14.00 0.66 8.73
N VAL A 137 -14.01 -0.54 8.15
CA VAL A 137 -12.98 -0.97 7.21
C VAL A 137 -13.64 -1.47 5.94
N ILE A 138 -13.29 -0.87 4.82
CA ILE A 138 -13.68 -1.36 3.50
C ILE A 138 -12.68 -2.44 3.12
N ILE A 139 -13.13 -3.68 2.93
CA ILE A 139 -12.27 -4.84 2.72
C ILE A 139 -12.59 -5.57 1.41
N LYS A 140 -11.57 -6.21 0.86
CA LYS A 140 -11.71 -7.23 -0.19
C LYS A 140 -11.22 -8.57 0.35
N ARG A 141 -12.09 -9.59 0.32
CA ARG A 141 -11.76 -10.92 0.84
C ARG A 141 -11.02 -11.76 -0.18
N GLY A 142 -10.06 -12.54 0.30
CA GLY A 142 -9.56 -13.72 -0.38
C GLY A 142 -10.37 -14.97 -0.02
N ILE A 143 -10.26 -16.04 -0.81
CA ILE A 143 -10.92 -17.33 -0.56
C ILE A 143 -9.98 -18.27 0.19
N LYS A 144 -8.75 -18.45 -0.32
CA LYS A 144 -7.74 -19.36 0.24
C LYS A 144 -6.52 -18.63 0.81
N ALA A 145 -6.37 -17.37 0.47
CA ALA A 145 -5.22 -16.59 0.85
C ALA A 145 -5.09 -16.46 2.37
N THR A 146 -3.88 -16.69 2.89
CA THR A 146 -3.51 -16.58 4.30
C THR A 146 -2.49 -15.47 4.55
N GLU A 147 -1.92 -14.91 3.47
CA GLU A 147 -0.88 -13.89 3.49
C GLU A 147 -0.85 -13.13 2.16
N TYR A 148 -0.01 -12.08 2.08
CA TYR A 148 0.04 -11.12 0.99
C TYR A 148 0.24 -11.75 -0.40
N TRP A 149 1.22 -12.65 -0.55
CA TRP A 149 1.57 -13.20 -1.87
C TRP A 149 0.49 -14.15 -2.42
N SER A 150 -0.07 -14.99 -1.55
CA SER A 150 -1.19 -15.85 -1.93
C SER A 150 -2.42 -15.02 -2.27
N TYR A 151 -2.65 -13.92 -1.56
CA TYR A 151 -3.73 -12.99 -1.84
C TYR A 151 -3.55 -12.29 -3.20
N CYS A 152 -2.36 -11.78 -3.50
CA CYS A 152 -2.08 -11.18 -4.80
C CYS A 152 -2.27 -12.14 -5.98
N LYS A 153 -1.92 -13.42 -5.80
CA LYS A 153 -2.15 -14.45 -6.82
C LYS A 153 -3.63 -14.76 -7.03
N GLU A 154 -4.43 -14.67 -5.98
CA GLU A 154 -5.85 -15.04 -6.00
C GLU A 154 -6.75 -13.86 -6.40
N VAL A 155 -6.53 -12.69 -5.84
CA VAL A 155 -7.42 -11.53 -5.95
C VAL A 155 -6.87 -10.46 -6.89
N GLY A 156 -5.55 -10.32 -6.96
CA GLY A 156 -4.83 -9.30 -7.73
C GLY A 156 -4.12 -8.28 -6.83
N CYS A 157 -2.93 -7.84 -7.25
CA CYS A 157 -2.16 -6.83 -6.51
C CYS A 157 -2.70 -5.41 -6.71
N ASP A 158 -3.51 -5.17 -7.73
CA ASP A 158 -4.12 -3.89 -8.08
C ASP A 158 -5.17 -3.41 -7.07
N VAL A 159 -5.71 -4.33 -6.25
CA VAL A 159 -6.59 -4.00 -5.10
C VAL A 159 -5.97 -2.94 -4.20
N TRP A 160 -4.65 -2.99 -3.97
CA TRP A 160 -3.95 -2.01 -3.16
C TRP A 160 -4.07 -0.59 -3.71
N GLY A 161 -3.97 -0.44 -5.04
CA GLY A 161 -4.16 0.85 -5.71
C GLY A 161 -5.57 1.41 -5.56
N LEU A 162 -6.59 0.56 -5.64
CA LEU A 162 -7.97 0.97 -5.39
C LEU A 162 -8.17 1.43 -3.94
N LEU A 163 -7.70 0.64 -2.97
CA LEU A 163 -7.80 1.00 -1.56
C LEU A 163 -7.05 2.30 -1.23
N THR A 164 -5.87 2.50 -1.83
CA THR A 164 -5.08 3.74 -1.70
C THR A 164 -5.85 4.98 -2.20
N SER A 165 -6.75 4.83 -3.18
CA SER A 165 -7.54 5.94 -3.69
C SER A 165 -8.62 6.42 -2.71
N ILE A 166 -9.00 5.63 -1.72
CA ILE A 166 -9.95 5.98 -0.67
C ILE A 166 -9.20 6.70 0.45
N LYS A 167 -9.73 7.84 0.92
CA LYS A 167 -9.10 8.57 2.02
C LYS A 167 -9.19 7.76 3.31
N SER A 168 -8.04 7.37 3.84
CA SER A 168 -7.91 6.49 5.00
C SER A 168 -7.66 7.26 6.28
N LEU A 169 -8.06 6.69 7.43
CA LEU A 169 -7.73 7.19 8.77
C LEU A 169 -6.24 7.09 9.08
N SER A 170 -5.59 6.05 8.58
CA SER A 170 -4.17 5.74 8.84
C SER A 170 -3.22 6.27 7.75
N GLY A 171 -3.75 6.87 6.66
CA GLY A 171 -2.97 7.40 5.53
C GLY A 171 -2.59 6.34 4.49
N GLU A 172 -2.88 5.07 4.72
CA GLU A 172 -2.56 3.96 3.82
C GLU A 172 -3.57 2.80 3.96
N PRO A 173 -3.66 1.89 2.98
CA PRO A 173 -4.36 0.63 3.15
C PRO A 173 -3.70 -0.26 4.20
N VAL A 174 -4.44 -1.26 4.66
CA VAL A 174 -3.99 -2.22 5.67
C VAL A 174 -4.25 -3.65 5.21
N CYS A 175 -3.39 -4.57 5.65
CA CYS A 175 -3.66 -5.99 5.60
C CYS A 175 -4.19 -6.43 6.97
N LEU A 176 -5.21 -7.32 6.99
CA LEU A 176 -5.80 -7.77 8.24
C LEU A 176 -5.93 -9.29 8.24
N TRP A 177 -5.69 -9.88 9.42
CA TRP A 177 -6.09 -11.24 9.74
C TRP A 177 -7.33 -11.19 10.61
N LEU A 178 -8.47 -11.53 10.00
CA LEU A 178 -9.79 -11.42 10.63
C LEU A 178 -9.99 -12.52 11.68
N PRO A 179 -10.49 -12.19 12.88
CA PRO A 179 -10.96 -13.15 13.85
C PRO A 179 -12.15 -13.95 13.31
N GLU A 180 -12.43 -15.11 13.90
CA GLU A 180 -13.41 -16.08 13.39
C GLU A 180 -14.81 -15.47 13.14
N HIS A 181 -15.30 -14.63 14.05
CA HIS A 181 -16.63 -14.04 13.94
C HIS A 181 -16.78 -13.01 12.79
N LEU A 182 -15.68 -12.49 12.25
CA LEU A 182 -15.66 -11.60 11.09
C LEU A 182 -15.40 -12.33 9.77
N ARG A 183 -15.09 -13.64 9.82
CA ARG A 183 -14.91 -14.45 8.62
C ARG A 183 -16.25 -14.82 8.02
N LYS A 184 -16.30 -15.00 6.71
CA LYS A 184 -17.47 -15.55 6.02
C LYS A 184 -17.25 -17.02 5.64
N PRO A 185 -18.31 -17.81 5.51
CA PRO A 185 -18.18 -19.15 4.93
C PRO A 185 -17.42 -19.11 3.60
N ILE A 186 -16.52 -20.07 3.39
CA ILE A 186 -15.73 -20.21 2.15
C ILE A 186 -14.66 -19.12 1.96
N THR A 187 -14.42 -18.23 2.93
CA THR A 187 -13.32 -17.27 2.90
C THR A 187 -12.30 -17.56 3.99
N ASN A 188 -11.05 -17.15 3.76
CA ASN A 188 -10.01 -17.25 4.78
C ASN A 188 -9.93 -15.97 5.62
N GLU A 189 -8.96 -15.92 6.51
CA GLU A 189 -8.78 -14.84 7.47
C GLU A 189 -8.13 -13.59 6.86
N TYR A 190 -7.29 -13.76 5.83
CA TYR A 190 -6.52 -12.65 5.29
C TYR A 190 -7.34 -11.81 4.31
N VAL A 191 -7.30 -10.50 4.52
CA VAL A 191 -7.96 -9.51 3.66
C VAL A 191 -7.08 -8.27 3.50
N GLN A 192 -7.25 -7.55 2.40
CA GLN A 192 -6.77 -6.18 2.28
C GLN A 192 -7.93 -5.21 2.45
N GLY A 193 -7.66 -4.06 3.08
CA GLY A 193 -8.70 -3.08 3.35
C GLY A 193 -8.16 -1.67 3.57
N VAL A 194 -9.08 -0.75 3.79
CA VAL A 194 -8.78 0.63 4.18
C VAL A 194 -9.68 1.05 5.33
N GLU A 195 -9.07 1.58 6.39
CA GLU A 195 -9.78 2.07 7.56
C GLU A 195 -10.37 3.47 7.27
N VAL A 196 -11.66 3.63 7.54
CA VAL A 196 -12.40 4.88 7.30
C VAL A 196 -13.21 5.26 8.54
N GLU A 197 -13.68 6.51 8.58
CA GLU A 197 -14.48 7.03 9.69
C GLU A 197 -15.76 6.18 9.92
N PRO A 198 -16.30 6.13 11.15
CA PRO A 198 -17.49 5.36 11.46
C PRO A 198 -18.74 5.83 10.66
N ASP A 199 -18.78 7.09 10.31
CA ASP A 199 -19.85 7.73 9.55
C ASP A 199 -19.58 7.78 8.03
N TYR A 200 -18.56 7.05 7.55
CA TYR A 200 -18.23 7.00 6.14
C TYR A 200 -19.44 6.64 5.29
N ASP A 201 -19.79 7.54 4.37
CA ASP A 201 -20.93 7.48 3.43
C ASP A 201 -20.50 7.44 1.95
N GLY A 202 -19.17 7.35 1.70
CA GLY A 202 -18.62 7.31 0.36
C GLY A 202 -18.94 6.00 -0.37
N THR A 203 -18.61 5.97 -1.65
CA THR A 203 -18.87 4.82 -2.53
C THR A 203 -18.05 3.60 -2.10
N ILE A 204 -18.73 2.46 -1.95
CA ILE A 204 -18.09 1.17 -1.75
C ILE A 204 -17.86 0.52 -3.13
N PRO A 205 -16.63 0.17 -3.49
CA PRO A 205 -16.35 -0.45 -4.78
C PRO A 205 -17.05 -1.80 -4.95
N GLU A 206 -17.35 -2.16 -6.18
CA GLU A 206 -17.97 -3.46 -6.49
C GLU A 206 -17.10 -4.63 -6.02
N GLY A 207 -17.71 -5.57 -5.32
CA GLY A 207 -17.05 -6.75 -4.77
C GLY A 207 -16.22 -6.48 -3.51
N PHE A 208 -16.35 -5.28 -2.92
CA PHE A 208 -15.86 -4.94 -1.59
C PHE A 208 -17.02 -4.94 -0.60
N GLU A 209 -16.70 -4.98 0.67
CA GLU A 209 -17.67 -4.89 1.75
C GLU A 209 -17.14 -4.07 2.91
N VAL A 210 -18.02 -3.67 3.80
CA VAL A 210 -17.67 -2.90 5.00
C VAL A 210 -17.83 -3.80 6.22
N ILE A 211 -16.83 -3.77 7.09
CA ILE A 211 -16.92 -4.32 8.45
C ILE A 211 -16.78 -3.20 9.47
N ASP A 212 -17.48 -3.32 10.59
CA ASP A 212 -17.37 -2.41 11.71
C ASP A 212 -16.37 -2.98 12.73
N LEU A 213 -15.38 -2.18 13.12
CA LEU A 213 -14.45 -2.51 14.18
C LEU A 213 -14.68 -1.59 15.38
N PRO A 214 -14.86 -2.14 16.60
CA PRO A 214 -15.02 -1.33 17.80
C PRO A 214 -13.72 -0.61 18.16
N ALA A 215 -13.82 0.35 19.06
CA ALA A 215 -12.63 0.89 19.73
C ALA A 215 -11.85 -0.25 20.41
N SER A 216 -10.55 -0.27 20.18
CA SER A 216 -9.70 -1.40 20.61
C SER A 216 -8.27 -0.97 20.86
N THR A 217 -7.59 -1.68 21.77
CA THR A 217 -6.20 -1.44 22.12
C THR A 217 -5.31 -2.42 21.37
N TYR A 218 -4.15 -1.95 20.93
CA TYR A 218 -3.15 -2.73 20.20
C TYR A 218 -1.77 -2.57 20.81
N LEU A 219 -0.97 -3.61 20.72
CA LEU A 219 0.48 -3.49 20.76
C LEU A 219 0.98 -3.25 19.33
N LEU A 220 1.57 -2.09 19.12
CA LEU A 220 2.26 -1.75 17.89
C LEU A 220 3.71 -2.23 18.01
N PHE A 221 4.12 -3.15 17.15
CA PHE A 221 5.48 -3.58 16.97
C PHE A 221 6.07 -2.86 15.76
N ARG A 222 7.21 -2.21 15.94
CA ARG A 222 7.91 -1.51 14.86
C ARG A 222 9.39 -1.88 14.86
N GLY A 223 9.86 -2.35 13.71
CA GLY A 223 11.28 -2.60 13.48
C GLY A 223 12.07 -1.32 13.18
N GLU A 224 13.37 -1.45 13.09
CA GLU A 224 14.26 -0.40 12.59
C GLU A 224 14.08 -0.17 11.08
N PRO A 225 14.48 0.99 10.55
CA PRO A 225 14.58 1.20 9.10
C PRO A 225 15.42 0.12 8.43
N PHE A 226 15.05 -0.27 7.22
CA PHE A 226 15.71 -1.33 6.47
C PHE A 226 15.85 -0.97 4.99
N ALA A 227 16.79 -1.57 4.29
CA ALA A 227 16.86 -1.46 2.84
C ALA A 227 15.71 -2.27 2.20
N GLU A 228 15.03 -1.72 1.19
CA GLU A 228 13.80 -2.29 0.60
C GLU A 228 13.96 -3.77 0.18
N GLU A 229 15.14 -4.18 -0.25
CA GLU A 229 15.46 -5.58 -0.56
C GLU A 229 15.41 -6.52 0.64
N ASN A 230 15.52 -5.99 1.87
CA ASN A 230 15.55 -6.75 3.13
C ASN A 230 14.20 -6.85 3.83
N TYR A 231 13.10 -6.53 3.14
CA TYR A 231 11.76 -6.51 3.73
C TYR A 231 11.34 -7.84 4.36
N VAL A 232 11.77 -8.98 3.82
CA VAL A 232 11.46 -10.31 4.37
C VAL A 232 12.10 -10.51 5.75
N SER A 233 13.36 -10.09 5.90
CA SER A 233 14.05 -10.09 7.20
C SER A 233 13.33 -9.20 8.21
N ALA A 234 12.97 -7.97 7.79
CA ALA A 234 12.29 -7.01 8.66
C ALA A 234 10.94 -7.54 9.16
N ILE A 235 10.17 -8.21 8.29
CA ILE A 235 8.92 -8.87 8.67
C ILE A 235 9.17 -10.02 9.66
N THR A 236 10.15 -10.87 9.37
CA THR A 236 10.47 -12.04 10.19
C THR A 236 10.91 -11.64 11.60
N GLU A 237 11.71 -10.59 11.71
CA GLU A 237 12.17 -10.03 13.00
C GLU A 237 11.00 -9.60 13.89
N ILE A 238 10.01 -8.92 13.33
CA ILE A 238 8.79 -8.50 14.06
C ILE A 238 7.99 -9.74 14.50
N TRP A 239 7.77 -10.70 13.63
CA TRP A 239 7.04 -11.92 13.96
C TRP A 239 7.73 -12.74 15.05
N ASP A 240 9.05 -12.77 15.07
CA ASP A 240 9.82 -13.44 16.12
C ASP A 240 9.78 -12.68 17.45
N ALA A 241 9.75 -11.35 17.40
CA ALA A 241 9.52 -10.53 18.60
C ALA A 241 8.13 -10.74 19.18
N GLU A 242 7.10 -10.74 18.35
CA GLU A 242 5.71 -10.99 18.77
C GLU A 242 5.53 -12.36 19.44
N LYS A 243 6.12 -13.42 18.88
CA LYS A 243 6.06 -14.78 19.46
C LYS A 243 6.70 -14.88 20.83
N LYS A 244 7.72 -14.06 21.11
CA LYS A 244 8.48 -14.05 22.36
C LYS A 244 7.88 -13.10 23.39
N TYR A 245 7.01 -12.19 22.99
CA TYR A 245 6.45 -11.16 23.86
C TYR A 245 5.26 -11.67 24.63
N ASP A 246 5.26 -11.46 25.95
CA ASP A 246 4.12 -11.74 26.83
C ASP A 246 3.49 -10.41 27.28
N PRO A 247 2.28 -10.06 26.80
CA PRO A 247 1.62 -8.81 27.16
C PRO A 247 1.23 -8.74 28.64
N ALA A 248 1.23 -9.87 29.38
CA ALA A 248 0.93 -9.90 30.80
C ALA A 248 1.91 -9.06 31.62
N PHE A 249 3.15 -8.90 31.19
CA PHE A 249 4.15 -8.04 31.84
C PHE A 249 3.73 -6.56 31.96
N ILE A 250 2.81 -6.12 31.10
CA ILE A 250 2.31 -4.74 31.08
C ILE A 250 0.80 -4.68 31.38
N GLY A 251 0.21 -5.75 31.94
CA GLY A 251 -1.20 -5.79 32.36
C GLY A 251 -2.20 -6.02 31.22
N TYR A 252 -1.78 -6.67 30.13
CA TYR A 252 -2.64 -7.00 28.98
C TYR A 252 -2.63 -8.50 28.69
N ALA A 253 -3.64 -8.96 27.97
CA ALA A 253 -3.70 -10.27 27.33
C ALA A 253 -3.98 -10.09 25.84
N TRP A 254 -3.61 -11.06 25.03
CA TRP A 254 -3.98 -11.07 23.61
C TRP A 254 -5.51 -11.04 23.45
N ASP A 255 -5.98 -10.28 22.46
CA ASP A 255 -7.41 -10.18 22.14
C ASP A 255 -7.70 -10.90 20.83
N ASP A 256 -8.51 -11.94 20.89
CA ASP A 256 -8.94 -12.76 19.77
C ASP A 256 -10.19 -12.22 19.04
N LYS A 257 -10.73 -11.07 19.49
CA LYS A 257 -11.95 -10.46 18.94
C LYS A 257 -11.67 -9.37 17.91
N ASN A 258 -10.48 -8.83 17.87
CA ASN A 258 -10.08 -7.81 16.92
C ASN A 258 -9.05 -8.35 15.92
N PRO A 259 -8.99 -7.81 14.68
CA PRO A 259 -8.03 -8.27 13.69
C PRO A 259 -6.61 -7.83 14.03
N ARG A 260 -5.63 -8.68 13.77
CA ARG A 260 -4.24 -8.28 13.62
C ARG A 260 -4.11 -7.43 12.35
N ILE A 261 -3.30 -6.38 12.39
CA ILE A 261 -3.17 -5.40 11.32
C ILE A 261 -1.70 -5.28 10.91
N GLN A 262 -1.45 -5.37 9.63
CA GLN A 262 -0.15 -5.15 9.02
C GLN A 262 -0.21 -3.89 8.16
N LEU A 263 0.78 -3.00 8.33
CA LEU A 263 1.01 -1.88 7.43
C LEU A 263 1.97 -2.27 6.31
N GLU A 264 1.99 -1.47 5.24
CA GLU A 264 2.92 -1.68 4.14
C GLU A 264 4.37 -1.64 4.67
N PRO A 265 5.21 -2.65 4.38
CA PRO A 265 6.62 -2.60 4.76
C PRO A 265 7.32 -1.51 3.94
N ARG A 266 7.75 -0.43 4.63
CA ARG A 266 8.48 0.70 4.05
C ARG A 266 9.82 0.83 4.75
N GLY A 267 10.91 0.75 3.99
CA GLY A 267 12.27 0.75 4.50
C GLY A 267 12.59 1.94 5.41
N GLU A 268 12.18 3.15 5.04
CA GLU A 268 12.41 4.37 5.82
C GLU A 268 11.73 4.36 7.20
N ARG A 269 10.56 3.75 7.29
CA ARG A 269 9.73 3.72 8.51
C ARG A 269 10.02 2.52 9.40
N GLY A 270 10.58 1.46 8.83
CA GLY A 270 10.57 0.13 9.39
C GLY A 270 9.23 -0.60 9.13
N TYR A 271 9.21 -1.90 9.38
CA TYR A 271 8.00 -2.69 9.31
C TYR A 271 7.15 -2.50 10.56
N ILE A 272 5.84 -2.38 10.40
CA ILE A 272 4.90 -2.15 11.49
C ILE A 272 3.79 -3.19 11.47
N GLU A 273 3.54 -3.76 12.65
CA GLU A 273 2.43 -4.65 12.88
C GLU A 273 1.72 -4.30 14.19
N LEU A 274 0.40 -4.47 14.20
CA LEU A 274 -0.46 -4.18 15.34
C LEU A 274 -1.17 -5.45 15.75
N VAL A 275 -0.90 -5.91 16.96
CA VAL A 275 -1.53 -7.09 17.55
C VAL A 275 -2.52 -6.66 18.61
N PRO A 276 -3.81 -7.06 18.52
CA PRO A 276 -4.84 -6.60 19.44
C PRO A 276 -4.64 -7.18 20.83
N VAL A 277 -4.88 -6.33 21.85
CA VAL A 277 -4.78 -6.68 23.25
C VAL A 277 -5.96 -6.14 24.06
N LYS A 278 -6.24 -6.78 25.19
CA LYS A 278 -7.24 -6.35 26.17
C LYS A 278 -6.61 -6.28 27.55
N LYS A 279 -7.07 -5.35 28.39
CA LYS A 279 -6.62 -5.28 29.80
C LYS A 279 -7.00 -6.55 30.57
N ILE A 280 -6.10 -7.02 31.43
CA ILE A 280 -6.35 -8.13 32.35
C ILE A 280 -7.15 -7.64 33.55
#